data_8866cd7591cba7603d409be00de8018f
#
_entry.id   8866cd7591cba7603d409be00de8018f
#
_cell.length_a   1.000
_cell.length_b   1.000
_cell.length_c   1.000
_cell.angle_alpha   90.00
_cell.angle_beta   90.00
_cell.angle_gamma   90.00
#
_symmetry.space_group_name_H-M   'P 1'
#
loop_
_entity.id
_entity.type
_entity.pdbx_description
1 polymer ?
#
loop_
_entity_poly.entity_id
_entity_poly.type
_entity_poly.pdbx_seq_one_letter_code
_entity_poly.pdbx_strand_id
1 'polypeptide(L)'
;MEPDTTNLDLFLISEEKPLLPLMPDRHPQHDLFICDVADAVLKDVMTHMEHPFYSLSKKPETAVRRYEHKGNWIEITPSVKGLATIYDKDILIYCISQIMAKLKNNEPVSPRVRINSRDLLIFTNRGTSGRDYMALIEALDRLEGTRIRTNIRSGDEEQSDSFGLIDASSIRRKHGLDGRLLWCEVKLSDWVFNAIRSQEVLTLHRDYFRLRKPIERRVYEIARKHCGQQDEWKIGLSNLLKKTGSQSPLKRFRQMLRDLADYDHLPDYNVTFDTEADMVTFRNRGTMLITSSVNVWEGRLDSEAYHDGRSAAPGWDVYLLEREWRSWLGDNEIEPKYPTRHFVKFCKSWHEKRGKP
;
A
#
# COMPACT_ATOMS: atom_id res chain seq x y z
N MET A 1 -7.92 -65.22 -33.86
CA MET A 1 -9.03 -64.31 -33.97
C MET A 1 -8.97 -63.46 -32.75
N GLU A 2 -8.32 -62.47 -32.94
CA GLU A 2 -8.43 -61.00 -32.79
C GLU A 2 -9.42 -60.48 -31.75
N PRO A 3 -9.17 -59.30 -31.28
CA PRO A 3 -7.90 -58.64 -31.02
C PRO A 3 -7.87 -57.97 -29.63
N ASP A 4 -6.69 -57.69 -29.33
CA ASP A 4 -6.14 -56.74 -28.39
C ASP A 4 -6.83 -55.35 -28.42
N THR A 5 -7.31 -54.85 -27.29
CA THR A 5 -7.69 -53.45 -27.10
C THR A 5 -6.77 -52.81 -26.08
N THR A 6 -5.80 -52.18 -26.60
CA THR A 6 -4.86 -51.28 -25.98
C THR A 6 -5.58 -50.29 -25.06
N ASN A 7 -5.32 -50.40 -23.77
CA ASN A 7 -5.68 -49.41 -22.75
C ASN A 7 -4.79 -48.21 -22.95
N LEU A 8 -5.30 -47.16 -23.58
CA LEU A 8 -4.72 -45.84 -23.59
C LEU A 8 -5.03 -45.19 -22.24
N ASP A 9 -4.10 -45.32 -21.31
CA ASP A 9 -4.05 -44.46 -20.12
C ASP A 9 -3.91 -43.04 -20.57
N LEU A 10 -5.03 -42.32 -20.58
CA LEU A 10 -5.06 -40.87 -20.58
C LEU A 10 -4.48 -40.41 -19.25
N PHE A 11 -3.19 -40.08 -19.24
CA PHE A 11 -2.61 -39.22 -18.26
C PHE A 11 -3.34 -37.86 -18.35
N LEU A 12 -4.37 -37.70 -17.54
CA LEU A 12 -4.91 -36.39 -17.19
C LEU A 12 -3.81 -35.62 -16.45
N ILE A 13 -2.99 -34.91 -17.21
CA ILE A 13 -2.17 -33.86 -16.70
C ILE A 13 -3.19 -32.83 -16.15
N SER A 14 -3.39 -32.86 -14.84
CA SER A 14 -4.06 -31.75 -14.16
C SER A 14 -3.19 -30.52 -14.41
N GLU A 15 -3.61 -29.69 -15.35
CA GLU A 15 -3.08 -28.35 -15.48
C GLU A 15 -3.29 -27.63 -14.11
N GLU A 16 -2.25 -27.66 -13.27
CA GLU A 16 -2.20 -26.77 -12.11
C GLU A 16 -2.34 -25.35 -12.65
N LYS A 17 -3.53 -24.78 -12.48
CA LYS A 17 -3.75 -23.37 -12.79
C LYS A 17 -2.63 -22.58 -12.12
N PRO A 18 -1.82 -21.84 -12.87
CA PRO A 18 -0.75 -21.05 -12.29
C PRO A 18 -1.34 -20.16 -11.19
N LEU A 19 -0.79 -20.27 -9.99
CA LEU A 19 -1.21 -19.46 -8.85
C LEU A 19 -1.09 -17.99 -9.26
N LEU A 20 -2.22 -17.31 -9.41
CA LEU A 20 -2.24 -15.89 -9.73
C LEU A 20 -1.35 -15.14 -8.72
N PRO A 21 -0.44 -14.29 -9.19
CA PRO A 21 0.52 -13.61 -8.33
C PRO A 21 -0.15 -12.68 -7.30
N LEU A 22 -1.25 -12.04 -7.65
CA LEU A 22 -2.07 -11.26 -6.72
C LEU A 22 -3.21 -12.11 -6.14
N MET A 23 -3.55 -11.88 -4.89
CA MET A 23 -4.77 -12.44 -4.31
C MET A 23 -6.00 -11.91 -5.07
N PRO A 24 -7.05 -12.75 -5.23
CA PRO A 24 -8.30 -12.28 -5.81
C PRO A 24 -8.85 -11.11 -4.96
N ASP A 25 -9.52 -10.18 -5.62
CA ASP A 25 -10.35 -9.21 -4.93
C ASP A 25 -11.53 -9.97 -4.30
N ARG A 26 -11.59 -9.98 -2.96
CA ARG A 26 -12.63 -10.67 -2.20
C ARG A 26 -13.94 -9.90 -2.13
N HIS A 27 -13.86 -8.61 -2.42
CA HIS A 27 -14.96 -7.67 -2.27
C HIS A 27 -15.11 -6.76 -3.50
N PRO A 28 -15.23 -7.30 -4.72
CA PRO A 28 -15.17 -6.53 -5.97
C PRO A 28 -16.37 -5.56 -6.14
N GLN A 29 -17.47 -5.79 -5.41
CA GLN A 29 -18.68 -4.94 -5.48
C GLN A 29 -18.71 -3.85 -4.41
N HIS A 30 -17.75 -3.86 -3.49
CA HIS A 30 -17.63 -2.79 -2.53
C HIS A 30 -16.70 -1.75 -3.13
N ASP A 31 -17.29 -0.70 -3.66
CA ASP A 31 -16.58 0.56 -3.82
C ASP A 31 -15.88 0.87 -2.51
N LEU A 32 -14.69 1.47 -2.57
CA LEU A 32 -13.88 1.86 -1.41
C LEU A 32 -14.58 2.85 -0.46
N PHE A 33 -15.90 3.03 -0.63
CA PHE A 33 -16.82 3.89 0.12
C PHE A 33 -17.28 3.34 1.48
N ILE A 34 -16.67 2.25 1.97
CA ILE A 34 -17.06 1.62 3.25
C ILE A 34 -16.50 2.38 4.46
N CYS A 35 -15.72 3.41 4.22
CA CYS A 35 -15.24 4.30 5.25
C CYS A 35 -16.26 5.41 5.48
N ASP A 36 -16.43 5.88 6.73
CA ASP A 36 -17.21 7.08 7.07
C ASP A 36 -16.81 8.33 6.25
N VAL A 37 -15.74 8.22 5.47
CA VAL A 37 -15.22 9.24 4.56
C VAL A 37 -15.13 8.62 3.17
N ALA A 38 -15.94 9.11 2.26
CA ALA A 38 -16.21 8.55 0.94
C ALA A 38 -15.00 8.40 -0.02
N ASP A 39 -13.84 8.99 0.27
CA ASP A 39 -12.68 9.06 -0.63
C ASP A 39 -11.35 8.77 0.06
N ALA A 40 -11.32 7.83 0.99
CA ALA A 40 -10.07 7.47 1.67
C ALA A 40 -9.10 6.77 0.69
N VAL A 41 -8.22 7.55 0.10
CA VAL A 41 -7.08 7.05 -0.66
C VAL A 41 -6.10 6.38 0.31
N LEU A 42 -5.64 5.18 -0.02
CA LEU A 42 -4.66 4.44 0.80
C LEU A 42 -3.43 5.29 1.09
N LYS A 43 -3.13 5.52 2.36
CA LYS A 43 -2.00 6.30 2.83
C LYS A 43 -1.19 5.55 3.88
N ASP A 44 0.12 5.73 3.83
CA ASP A 44 1.04 5.23 4.86
C ASP A 44 2.12 6.26 5.16
N VAL A 45 2.64 6.24 6.38
CA VAL A 45 3.69 7.15 6.85
C VAL A 45 5.02 6.79 6.20
N MET A 46 5.74 7.79 5.67
CA MET A 46 7.01 7.60 4.96
C MET A 46 8.07 6.86 5.80
N THR A 47 8.12 7.12 7.10
CA THR A 47 9.08 6.46 7.99
C THR A 47 8.80 4.96 8.16
N HIS A 48 7.51 4.55 8.14
CA HIS A 48 7.14 3.13 8.11
C HIS A 48 7.61 2.42 6.85
N MET A 49 7.68 3.14 5.72
CA MET A 49 8.17 2.61 4.46
C MET A 49 9.70 2.58 4.41
N GLU A 50 10.38 3.52 5.05
CA GLU A 50 11.85 3.58 5.06
C GLU A 50 12.44 2.47 5.93
N HIS A 51 11.92 2.30 7.17
CA HIS A 51 12.51 1.46 8.19
C HIS A 51 11.78 0.12 8.39
N PRO A 52 12.49 -0.97 8.72
CA PRO A 52 11.91 -2.30 8.85
C PRO A 52 11.24 -2.54 10.21
N PHE A 53 10.22 -1.75 10.56
CA PHE A 53 9.53 -1.84 11.85
C PHE A 53 8.72 -3.12 12.04
N TYR A 54 8.32 -3.76 10.95
CA TYR A 54 7.40 -4.88 10.98
C TYR A 54 8.06 -6.22 10.67
N SER A 55 7.57 -7.26 11.31
CA SER A 55 7.97 -8.62 10.97
C SER A 55 7.44 -9.04 9.59
N LEU A 56 8.28 -9.71 8.83
CA LEU A 56 7.91 -10.38 7.56
C LEU A 56 7.62 -11.87 7.77
N SER A 57 7.64 -12.35 9.02
CA SER A 57 7.39 -13.74 9.38
C SER A 57 5.91 -13.95 9.70
N LYS A 58 5.40 -15.14 9.37
CA LYS A 58 4.09 -15.60 9.86
C LYS A 58 4.18 -16.19 11.28
N LYS A 59 5.38 -16.55 11.71
CA LYS A 59 5.62 -17.04 13.08
C LYS A 59 5.90 -15.85 13.99
N PRO A 60 5.40 -15.85 15.24
CA PRO A 60 5.72 -14.81 16.19
C PRO A 60 7.23 -14.63 16.36
N GLU A 61 7.71 -13.42 16.25
CA GLU A 61 9.10 -13.05 16.48
C GLU A 61 9.18 -12.31 17.82
N THR A 62 9.85 -12.93 18.79
CA THR A 62 9.94 -12.43 20.17
C THR A 62 11.31 -11.86 20.52
N ALA A 63 12.27 -11.92 19.60
CA ALA A 63 13.59 -11.33 19.80
C ALA A 63 13.58 -9.83 19.48
N VAL A 64 14.29 -9.05 20.30
CA VAL A 64 14.55 -7.63 20.01
C VAL A 64 15.36 -7.53 18.73
N ARG A 65 14.97 -6.61 17.85
CA ARG A 65 15.68 -6.30 16.61
C ARG A 65 16.38 -4.97 16.72
N ARG A 66 17.62 -4.91 16.26
CA ARG A 66 18.39 -3.66 16.16
C ARG A 66 18.97 -3.50 14.77
N TYR A 67 18.78 -2.33 14.20
CA TYR A 67 19.31 -1.92 12.91
C TYR A 67 20.14 -0.67 13.09
N GLU A 68 21.32 -0.65 12.47
CA GLU A 68 22.23 0.49 12.50
C GLU A 68 22.64 0.87 11.08
N HIS A 69 22.61 2.16 10.78
CA HIS A 69 23.07 2.69 9.51
C HIS A 69 23.55 4.14 9.66
N LYS A 70 24.83 4.38 9.31
CA LYS A 70 25.44 5.73 9.34
C LYS A 70 25.23 6.49 10.66
N GLY A 71 25.40 5.83 11.78
CA GLY A 71 25.23 6.42 13.12
C GLY A 71 23.79 6.50 13.63
N ASN A 72 22.81 6.29 12.78
CA ASN A 72 21.42 6.14 13.19
C ASN A 72 21.12 4.70 13.58
N TRP A 73 20.30 4.51 14.59
CA TRP A 73 19.90 3.18 15.01
C TRP A 73 18.40 3.13 15.32
N ILE A 74 17.84 1.95 15.15
CA ILE A 74 16.45 1.63 15.47
C ILE A 74 16.47 0.30 16.24
N GLU A 75 15.85 0.28 17.39
CA GLU A 75 15.61 -0.91 18.19
C GLU A 75 14.11 -1.17 18.29
N ILE A 76 13.70 -2.39 18.03
CA ILE A 76 12.29 -2.79 18.01
C ILE A 76 12.13 -3.93 19.03
N THR A 77 11.37 -3.65 20.07
CA THR A 77 11.05 -4.59 21.13
C THR A 77 9.67 -5.19 20.88
N PRO A 78 9.55 -6.52 20.79
CA PRO A 78 8.29 -7.21 20.57
C PRO A 78 7.39 -7.22 21.81
N SER A 79 6.10 -7.41 21.58
CA SER A 79 5.16 -7.85 22.63
C SER A 79 5.40 -9.32 23.01
N VAL A 80 4.74 -9.78 24.06
CA VAL A 80 4.69 -11.21 24.41
C VAL A 80 4.08 -12.08 23.31
N LYS A 81 3.27 -11.49 22.42
CA LYS A 81 2.68 -12.14 21.26
C LYS A 81 3.55 -12.04 19.98
N GLY A 82 4.72 -11.47 20.12
CA GLY A 82 5.68 -11.21 19.04
C GLY A 82 5.59 -9.79 18.47
N LEU A 83 6.45 -9.50 17.50
CA LEU A 83 6.46 -8.24 16.75
C LEU A 83 5.20 -8.08 15.91
N ALA A 84 4.75 -6.82 15.79
CA ALA A 84 3.75 -6.45 14.79
C ALA A 84 4.24 -6.87 13.39
N THR A 85 3.36 -7.48 12.62
CA THR A 85 3.67 -7.97 11.27
C THR A 85 3.30 -6.91 10.22
N ILE A 86 3.83 -7.06 9.01
CA ILE A 86 3.45 -6.21 7.89
C ILE A 86 1.96 -6.30 7.55
N TYR A 87 1.29 -7.38 7.94
CA TYR A 87 -0.17 -7.51 7.79
C TYR A 87 -0.93 -6.77 8.90
N ASP A 88 -0.37 -6.66 10.11
CA ASP A 88 -0.98 -5.88 11.19
C ASP A 88 -0.96 -4.38 10.88
N LYS A 89 0.03 -3.95 10.10
CA LYS A 89 0.16 -2.58 9.56
C LYS A 89 -1.07 -2.14 8.75
N ASP A 90 -1.84 -3.07 8.19
CA ASP A 90 -3.07 -2.76 7.46
C ASP A 90 -4.05 -1.93 8.30
N ILE A 91 -4.08 -2.15 9.62
CA ILE A 91 -4.91 -1.37 10.58
C ILE A 91 -4.44 0.08 10.62
N LEU A 92 -3.12 0.30 10.65
CA LEU A 92 -2.55 1.66 10.64
C LEU A 92 -2.79 2.36 9.31
N ILE A 93 -2.61 1.66 8.18
CA ILE A 93 -2.91 2.19 6.85
C ILE A 93 -4.36 2.64 6.77
N TYR A 94 -5.30 1.86 7.31
CA TYR A 94 -6.71 2.25 7.40
C TYR A 94 -6.90 3.52 8.23
N CYS A 95 -6.36 3.58 9.45
CA CYS A 95 -6.46 4.74 10.33
C CYS A 95 -5.85 6.00 9.70
N ILE A 96 -4.65 5.88 9.12
CA ILE A 96 -3.94 6.97 8.45
C ILE A 96 -4.77 7.50 7.28
N SER A 97 -5.33 6.59 6.47
CA SER A 97 -6.17 6.95 5.32
C SER A 97 -7.42 7.72 5.74
N GLN A 98 -8.08 7.29 6.84
CA GLN A 98 -9.24 7.98 7.40
C GLN A 98 -8.90 9.40 7.89
N ILE A 99 -7.81 9.54 8.63
CA ILE A 99 -7.37 10.86 9.13
C ILE A 99 -7.00 11.78 7.97
N MET A 100 -6.26 11.28 6.97
CA MET A 100 -5.87 12.06 5.80
C MET A 100 -7.07 12.51 4.97
N ALA A 101 -8.09 11.68 4.82
CA ALA A 101 -9.32 12.06 4.14
C ALA A 101 -10.05 13.19 4.88
N LYS A 102 -10.15 13.12 6.22
CA LYS A 102 -10.70 14.20 7.05
C LYS A 102 -9.89 15.49 6.93
N LEU A 103 -8.55 15.39 6.99
CA LEU A 103 -7.69 16.57 6.80
C LEU A 103 -7.89 17.24 5.44
N LYS A 104 -8.04 16.44 4.37
CA LYS A 104 -8.33 16.95 3.02
C LYS A 104 -9.65 17.71 2.96
N ASN A 105 -10.63 17.27 3.73
CA ASN A 105 -11.95 17.91 3.84
C ASN A 105 -11.98 19.06 4.87
N ASN A 106 -10.84 19.43 5.47
CA ASN A 106 -10.75 20.42 6.55
C ASN A 106 -11.59 20.05 7.80
N GLU A 107 -11.82 18.76 8.02
CA GLU A 107 -12.50 18.26 9.21
C GLU A 107 -11.54 18.16 10.40
N PRO A 108 -12.04 18.30 11.63
CA PRO A 108 -11.22 18.12 12.83
C PRO A 108 -10.76 16.65 12.94
N VAL A 109 -9.47 16.47 13.25
CA VAL A 109 -8.86 15.14 13.39
C VAL A 109 -8.37 14.89 14.80
N SER A 110 -8.36 13.64 15.19
CA SER A 110 -7.90 13.14 16.48
C SER A 110 -7.00 11.93 16.26
N PRO A 111 -6.01 11.66 17.15
CA PRO A 111 -5.27 10.40 17.12
C PRO A 111 -6.15 9.17 17.41
N ARG A 112 -7.36 9.36 17.94
CA ARG A 112 -8.33 8.29 18.16
C ARG A 112 -9.18 8.08 16.93
N VAL A 113 -9.12 6.85 16.40
CA VAL A 113 -9.90 6.45 15.22
C VAL A 113 -10.84 5.31 15.63
N ARG A 114 -12.12 5.53 15.47
CA ARG A 114 -13.12 4.50 15.61
C ARG A 114 -13.23 3.73 14.30
N ILE A 115 -13.18 2.41 14.38
CA ILE A 115 -13.14 1.49 13.26
C ILE A 115 -14.31 0.54 13.34
N ASN A 116 -15.14 0.51 12.31
CA ASN A 116 -16.04 -0.61 12.11
C ASN A 116 -15.20 -1.82 11.67
N SER A 117 -15.22 -2.87 12.46
CA SER A 117 -14.34 -4.02 12.25
C SER A 117 -14.61 -4.73 10.92
N ARG A 118 -15.86 -4.77 10.46
CA ARG A 118 -16.21 -5.36 9.17
C ARG A 118 -15.67 -4.54 8.02
N ASP A 119 -15.79 -3.21 8.09
CA ASP A 119 -15.35 -2.29 7.04
C ASP A 119 -13.81 -2.32 6.89
N LEU A 120 -13.08 -2.39 8.02
CA LEU A 120 -11.64 -2.61 8.00
C LEU A 120 -11.25 -3.91 7.29
N LEU A 121 -11.93 -5.02 7.61
CA LEU A 121 -11.62 -6.32 6.99
C LEU A 121 -11.88 -6.30 5.48
N ILE A 122 -12.96 -5.67 5.04
CA ILE A 122 -13.29 -5.50 3.62
C ILE A 122 -12.25 -4.59 2.93
N PHE A 123 -11.97 -3.42 3.51
CA PHE A 123 -11.00 -2.45 3.00
C PHE A 123 -9.60 -3.07 2.80
N THR A 124 -9.20 -3.96 3.70
CA THR A 124 -7.89 -4.63 3.66
C THR A 124 -7.91 -5.96 2.89
N ASN A 125 -8.97 -6.21 2.11
CA ASN A 125 -9.17 -7.43 1.32
C ASN A 125 -9.11 -8.72 2.15
N ARG A 126 -9.58 -8.70 3.40
CA ARG A 126 -9.64 -9.85 4.30
C ARG A 126 -11.01 -10.51 4.27
N GLY A 127 -11.08 -11.75 4.76
CA GLY A 127 -12.37 -12.40 5.01
C GLY A 127 -13.09 -11.77 6.21
N THR A 128 -14.37 -12.06 6.35
CA THR A 128 -15.23 -11.56 7.44
C THR A 128 -15.75 -12.67 8.34
N SER A 129 -15.00 -13.78 8.43
CA SER A 129 -15.30 -14.91 9.31
C SER A 129 -14.86 -14.62 10.77
N GLY A 130 -15.34 -15.41 11.73
CA GLY A 130 -14.90 -15.31 13.11
C GLY A 130 -13.39 -15.39 13.31
N ARG A 131 -12.69 -16.18 12.46
CA ARG A 131 -11.23 -16.27 12.45
C ARG A 131 -10.59 -14.95 12.08
N ASP A 132 -11.14 -14.22 11.10
CA ASP A 132 -10.61 -12.95 10.65
C ASP A 132 -10.75 -11.88 11.74
N TYR A 133 -11.86 -11.88 12.48
CA TYR A 133 -12.04 -11.00 13.63
C TYR A 133 -11.10 -11.33 14.80
N MET A 134 -10.81 -12.61 15.06
CA MET A 134 -9.82 -12.98 16.07
C MET A 134 -8.42 -12.55 15.65
N ALA A 135 -8.05 -12.73 14.38
CA ALA A 135 -6.79 -12.25 13.85
C ALA A 135 -6.62 -10.71 13.95
N LEU A 136 -7.73 -9.96 13.81
CA LEU A 136 -7.74 -8.51 14.03
C LEU A 136 -7.42 -8.15 15.49
N ILE A 137 -7.98 -8.87 16.46
CA ILE A 137 -7.70 -8.65 17.89
C ILE A 137 -6.22 -8.93 18.19
N GLU A 138 -5.70 -10.04 17.71
CA GLU A 138 -4.29 -10.39 17.89
C GLU A 138 -3.34 -9.38 17.23
N ALA A 139 -3.75 -8.81 16.10
CA ALA A 139 -3.00 -7.75 15.43
C ALA A 139 -2.94 -6.47 16.28
N LEU A 140 -4.05 -6.09 16.93
CA LEU A 140 -4.09 -4.95 17.85
C LEU A 140 -3.15 -5.18 19.04
N ASP A 141 -3.18 -6.37 19.64
CA ASP A 141 -2.28 -6.72 20.75
C ASP A 141 -0.80 -6.63 20.36
N ARG A 142 -0.44 -7.06 19.12
CA ARG A 142 0.95 -6.93 18.64
C ARG A 142 1.33 -5.48 18.35
N LEU A 143 0.44 -4.70 17.76
CA LEU A 143 0.68 -3.28 17.47
C LEU A 143 0.88 -2.47 18.75
N GLU A 144 0.04 -2.71 19.78
CA GLU A 144 0.11 -2.01 21.07
C GLU A 144 1.37 -2.39 21.84
N GLY A 145 1.75 -3.66 21.80
CA GLY A 145 2.91 -4.16 22.51
C GLY A 145 4.25 -4.00 21.80
N THR A 146 4.27 -3.60 20.52
CA THR A 146 5.53 -3.34 19.80
C THR A 146 6.03 -1.95 20.11
N ARG A 147 7.25 -1.87 20.70
CA ARG A 147 7.91 -0.61 21.06
C ARG A 147 9.08 -0.34 20.13
N ILE A 148 9.22 0.89 19.71
CA ILE A 148 10.30 1.35 18.84
C ILE A 148 11.11 2.38 19.61
N ARG A 149 12.44 2.21 19.61
CA ARG A 149 13.41 3.20 20.10
C ARG A 149 14.35 3.59 18.97
N THR A 150 14.64 4.86 18.85
CA THR A 150 15.51 5.35 17.77
C THR A 150 16.20 6.64 18.21
N ASN A 151 17.37 6.92 17.62
CA ASN A 151 18.03 8.22 17.67
C ASN A 151 17.84 9.01 16.36
N ILE A 152 16.96 8.57 15.47
CA ILE A 152 16.68 9.29 14.23
C ILE A 152 15.96 10.59 14.59
N ARG A 153 16.54 11.71 14.18
CA ARG A 153 16.06 13.05 14.50
C ARG A 153 14.77 13.37 13.76
N SER A 154 13.89 14.06 14.47
CA SER A 154 12.81 14.83 13.89
C SER A 154 13.08 16.30 14.25
N GLY A 155 13.73 17.07 13.36
CA GLY A 155 14.22 18.43 13.64
C GLY A 155 15.69 18.50 14.05
N ASP A 156 16.11 19.62 14.69
CA ASP A 156 17.51 19.94 15.00
C ASP A 156 18.03 19.33 16.33
N GLU A 157 17.18 18.70 17.10
CA GLU A 157 17.55 18.12 18.41
C GLU A 157 17.82 16.62 18.33
N GLU A 158 18.86 16.14 19.02
CA GLU A 158 19.12 14.71 19.18
C GLU A 158 18.25 14.19 20.33
N GLN A 159 17.16 13.52 19.99
CA GLN A 159 16.25 12.94 20.95
C GLN A 159 16.24 11.41 20.76
N SER A 160 16.40 10.67 21.85
CA SER A 160 16.17 9.23 21.86
C SER A 160 14.72 8.97 22.19
N ASP A 161 13.90 8.80 21.15
CA ASP A 161 12.48 8.57 21.33
C ASP A 161 12.15 7.09 21.53
N SER A 162 11.25 6.82 22.47
CA SER A 162 10.64 5.51 22.65
C SER A 162 9.12 5.64 22.49
N PHE A 163 8.59 5.05 21.44
CA PHE A 163 7.17 5.14 21.13
C PHE A 163 6.59 3.79 20.72
N GLY A 164 5.26 3.67 20.80
CA GLY A 164 4.51 2.59 20.22
C GLY A 164 4.04 2.92 18.80
N LEU A 165 3.55 1.92 18.09
CA LEU A 165 2.82 2.15 16.84
C LEU A 165 1.41 2.70 17.14
N ILE A 166 0.79 2.14 18.18
CA ILE A 166 -0.44 2.63 18.78
C ILE A 166 -0.24 2.74 20.30
N ASP A 167 -0.93 3.68 20.93
CA ASP A 167 -0.86 3.89 22.38
C ASP A 167 -1.88 3.04 23.12
N ALA A 168 -3.04 2.82 22.51
CA ALA A 168 -4.14 2.05 23.11
C ALA A 168 -5.08 1.51 22.05
N SER A 169 -5.75 0.41 22.36
CA SER A 169 -6.87 -0.11 21.61
C SER A 169 -8.05 -0.43 22.53
N SER A 170 -9.25 -0.28 22.02
CA SER A 170 -10.50 -0.66 22.72
C SER A 170 -11.37 -1.47 21.79
N ILE A 171 -11.95 -2.54 22.32
CA ILE A 171 -12.79 -3.46 21.57
C ILE A 171 -14.19 -3.47 22.15
N ARG A 172 -15.21 -3.35 21.31
CA ARG A 172 -16.62 -3.47 21.69
C ARG A 172 -17.26 -4.67 21.03
N ARG A 173 -17.84 -5.54 21.84
CA ARG A 173 -18.54 -6.75 21.38
C ARG A 173 -20.02 -6.65 21.74
N LYS A 174 -20.86 -7.30 20.95
CA LYS A 174 -22.26 -7.49 21.30
C LYS A 174 -22.35 -8.51 22.44
N HIS A 175 -23.09 -8.18 23.50
CA HIS A 175 -23.41 -9.16 24.53
C HIS A 175 -24.36 -10.23 23.98
N GLY A 176 -24.10 -11.49 24.28
CA GLY A 176 -24.93 -12.64 23.88
C GLY A 176 -24.11 -13.78 23.29
N LEU A 177 -24.77 -14.84 22.86
CA LEU A 177 -24.18 -16.07 22.34
C LEU A 177 -23.26 -15.82 21.10
N ASP A 178 -23.51 -14.76 20.34
CA ASP A 178 -22.74 -14.46 19.11
C ASP A 178 -21.39 -13.75 19.35
N GLY A 179 -21.20 -13.11 20.51
CA GLY A 179 -19.95 -12.39 20.87
C GLY A 179 -19.36 -11.51 19.76
N ARG A 180 -20.18 -11.10 18.78
CA ARG A 180 -19.75 -10.45 17.54
C ARG A 180 -19.04 -9.14 17.83
N LEU A 181 -17.85 -8.99 17.24
CA LEU A 181 -17.10 -7.75 17.28
C LEU A 181 -17.84 -6.69 16.47
N LEU A 182 -18.20 -5.57 17.09
CA LEU A 182 -18.95 -4.49 16.45
C LEU A 182 -18.00 -3.43 15.89
N TRP A 183 -17.12 -2.92 16.76
CA TRP A 183 -16.15 -1.90 16.41
C TRP A 183 -14.97 -1.95 17.38
N CYS A 184 -13.87 -1.40 16.93
CA CYS A 184 -12.72 -1.10 17.78
C CYS A 184 -12.35 0.39 17.66
N GLU A 185 -11.67 0.90 18.66
CA GLU A 185 -11.06 2.22 18.65
C GLU A 185 -9.55 2.04 18.81
N VAL A 186 -8.81 2.72 17.99
CA VAL A 186 -7.33 2.74 18.02
C VAL A 186 -6.88 4.16 18.31
N LYS A 187 -6.04 4.34 19.34
CA LYS A 187 -5.31 5.57 19.56
C LYS A 187 -3.91 5.43 18.95
N LEU A 188 -3.67 6.13 17.84
CA LEU A 188 -2.33 6.22 17.26
C LEU A 188 -1.38 6.88 18.25
N SER A 189 -0.11 6.50 18.23
CA SER A 189 0.91 7.21 19.00
C SER A 189 1.07 8.65 18.51
N ASP A 190 1.51 9.52 19.38
CA ASP A 190 1.74 10.94 19.02
C ASP A 190 2.75 11.05 17.88
N TRP A 191 3.74 10.16 17.85
CA TRP A 191 4.73 10.11 16.78
C TRP A 191 4.08 9.84 15.40
N VAL A 192 3.21 8.83 15.29
CA VAL A 192 2.48 8.51 14.06
C VAL A 192 1.52 9.66 13.69
N PHE A 193 0.80 10.20 14.67
CA PHE A 193 -0.17 11.26 14.44
C PHE A 193 0.48 12.57 13.99
N ASN A 194 1.65 12.93 14.54
CA ASN A 194 2.41 14.09 14.12
C ASN A 194 2.92 13.96 12.69
N ALA A 195 3.42 12.77 12.29
CA ALA A 195 3.82 12.50 10.91
C ALA A 195 2.64 12.67 9.92
N ILE A 196 1.43 12.27 10.32
CA ILE A 196 0.22 12.49 9.51
C ILE A 196 -0.08 13.99 9.38
N ARG A 197 -0.05 14.74 10.49
CA ARG A 197 -0.29 16.19 10.49
C ARG A 197 0.75 16.97 9.66
N SER A 198 1.99 16.51 9.66
CA SER A 198 3.08 17.05 8.84
C SER A 198 3.00 16.59 7.38
N GLN A 199 1.97 15.84 7.00
CA GLN A 199 1.78 15.29 5.66
C GLN A 199 2.95 14.39 5.19
N GLU A 200 3.69 13.80 6.11
CA GLU A 200 4.76 12.84 5.83
C GLU A 200 4.20 11.46 5.47
N VAL A 201 3.29 11.43 4.49
CA VAL A 201 2.57 10.25 4.05
C VAL A 201 2.68 10.07 2.53
N LEU A 202 2.68 8.82 2.08
CA LEU A 202 2.65 8.48 0.66
C LEU A 202 1.38 7.68 0.33
N THR A 203 0.88 7.88 -0.87
CA THR A 203 -0.23 7.09 -1.42
C THR A 203 0.25 5.70 -1.78
N LEU A 204 -0.53 4.68 -1.42
CA LEU A 204 -0.35 3.31 -1.85
C LEU A 204 -1.34 2.97 -2.97
N HIS A 205 -0.97 2.01 -3.82
CA HIS A 205 -1.86 1.48 -4.83
C HIS A 205 -2.99 0.66 -4.18
N ARG A 206 -4.20 0.68 -4.75
CA ARG A 206 -5.35 -0.10 -4.26
C ARG A 206 -5.07 -1.59 -4.13
N ASP A 207 -4.25 -2.16 -5.02
CA ASP A 207 -3.89 -3.58 -5.01
C ASP A 207 -2.81 -3.96 -3.99
N TYR A 208 -2.34 -3.01 -3.17
CA TYR A 208 -1.37 -3.29 -2.10
C TYR A 208 -1.83 -4.43 -1.19
N PHE A 209 -3.10 -4.43 -0.79
CA PHE A 209 -3.64 -5.48 0.09
C PHE A 209 -3.81 -6.84 -0.62
N ARG A 210 -3.71 -6.88 -1.94
CA ARG A 210 -3.74 -8.11 -2.73
C ARG A 210 -2.37 -8.77 -2.88
N LEU A 211 -1.29 -8.06 -2.51
CA LEU A 211 0.05 -8.64 -2.45
C LEU A 211 0.09 -9.75 -1.40
N ARG A 212 0.42 -10.97 -1.85
CA ARG A 212 0.28 -12.20 -1.06
C ARG A 212 1.42 -12.40 -0.07
N LYS A 213 2.66 -12.15 -0.51
CA LYS A 213 3.85 -12.42 0.29
C LYS A 213 4.27 -11.18 1.08
N PRO A 214 4.72 -11.34 2.35
CA PRO A 214 5.18 -10.21 3.15
C PRO A 214 6.31 -9.42 2.48
N ILE A 215 7.20 -10.13 1.80
CA ILE A 215 8.33 -9.52 1.10
C ILE A 215 7.87 -8.66 -0.09
N GLU A 216 6.81 -9.04 -0.80
CA GLU A 216 6.25 -8.28 -1.91
C GLU A 216 5.70 -6.92 -1.41
N ARG A 217 4.95 -6.93 -0.30
CA ARG A 217 4.47 -5.69 0.35
C ARG A 217 5.62 -4.79 0.77
N ARG A 218 6.64 -5.38 1.40
CA ARG A 218 7.80 -4.62 1.88
C ARG A 218 8.63 -4.03 0.74
N VAL A 219 8.87 -4.80 -0.31
CA VAL A 219 9.59 -4.33 -1.51
C VAL A 219 8.80 -3.21 -2.21
N TYR A 220 7.47 -3.35 -2.31
CA TYR A 220 6.61 -2.29 -2.84
C TYR A 220 6.73 -0.99 -2.03
N GLU A 221 6.67 -1.04 -0.70
CA GLU A 221 6.83 0.14 0.16
C GLU A 221 8.16 0.85 -0.05
N ILE A 222 9.25 0.08 -0.13
CA ILE A 222 10.60 0.61 -0.39
C ILE A 222 10.67 1.25 -1.77
N ALA A 223 10.13 0.59 -2.79
CA ALA A 223 10.04 1.15 -4.14
C ALA A 223 9.22 2.45 -4.14
N ARG A 224 8.08 2.47 -3.45
CA ARG A 224 7.22 3.65 -3.33
C ARG A 224 7.92 4.83 -2.68
N LYS A 225 8.74 4.57 -1.65
CA LYS A 225 9.51 5.60 -0.95
C LYS A 225 10.67 6.14 -1.79
N HIS A 226 11.40 5.27 -2.50
CA HIS A 226 12.67 5.62 -3.13
C HIS A 226 12.56 5.90 -4.63
N CYS A 227 11.82 5.10 -5.38
CA CYS A 227 11.52 5.38 -6.78
C CYS A 227 10.45 6.49 -6.87
N GLY A 228 9.38 6.36 -6.09
CA GLY A 228 8.31 7.36 -6.08
C GLY A 228 7.71 7.55 -7.46
N GLN A 229 7.84 8.76 -8.01
CA GLN A 229 7.41 9.13 -9.37
C GLN A 229 8.59 9.25 -10.36
N GLN A 230 9.81 8.91 -9.93
CA GLN A 230 10.96 8.88 -10.83
C GLN A 230 10.81 7.72 -11.82
N ASP A 231 11.42 7.84 -12.99
CA ASP A 231 11.34 6.83 -14.04
C ASP A 231 11.89 5.49 -13.57
N GLU A 232 13.03 5.51 -12.90
CA GLU A 232 13.64 4.31 -12.33
C GLU A 232 14.45 4.59 -11.05
N TRP A 233 14.60 3.53 -10.28
CA TRP A 233 15.47 3.49 -9.12
C TRP A 233 16.18 2.14 -9.03
N LYS A 234 17.48 2.16 -8.71
CA LYS A 234 18.33 0.97 -8.64
C LYS A 234 18.90 0.78 -7.24
N ILE A 235 18.97 -0.48 -6.82
CA ILE A 235 19.56 -0.84 -5.52
C ILE A 235 20.24 -2.20 -5.60
N GLY A 236 21.42 -2.32 -4.97
CA GLY A 236 22.07 -3.62 -4.81
C GLY A 236 21.27 -4.56 -3.91
N LEU A 237 21.27 -5.86 -4.25
CA LEU A 237 20.52 -6.91 -3.57
C LEU A 237 20.79 -6.94 -2.06
N SER A 238 22.06 -6.82 -1.62
CA SER A 238 22.44 -6.83 -0.20
C SER A 238 21.87 -5.62 0.55
N ASN A 239 21.82 -4.45 -0.09
CA ASN A 239 21.23 -3.25 0.51
C ASN A 239 19.71 -3.36 0.59
N LEU A 240 19.08 -3.93 -0.43
CA LEU A 240 17.63 -4.19 -0.41
C LEU A 240 17.26 -5.19 0.68
N LEU A 241 18.05 -6.27 0.86
CA LEU A 241 17.86 -7.22 1.95
C LEU A 241 17.89 -6.51 3.32
N LYS A 242 18.89 -5.65 3.56
CA LYS A 242 18.99 -4.86 4.80
C LYS A 242 17.78 -3.95 4.99
N LYS A 243 17.38 -3.20 3.95
CA LYS A 243 16.21 -2.29 4.01
C LYS A 243 14.89 -3.03 4.22
N THR A 244 14.75 -4.23 3.70
CA THR A 244 13.54 -5.03 3.94
C THR A 244 13.44 -5.52 5.39
N GLY A 245 14.55 -5.67 6.08
CA GLY A 245 14.61 -6.31 7.40
C GLY A 245 14.33 -7.82 7.36
N SER A 246 14.42 -8.43 6.18
CA SER A 246 14.23 -9.87 6.02
C SER A 246 15.36 -10.66 6.71
N GLN A 247 14.98 -11.67 7.47
CA GLN A 247 15.91 -12.61 8.12
C GLN A 247 16.28 -13.79 7.20
N SER A 248 15.84 -13.77 5.95
CA SER A 248 16.15 -14.84 4.99
C SER A 248 17.61 -14.79 4.57
N PRO A 249 18.27 -15.94 4.40
CA PRO A 249 19.58 -16.00 3.77
C PRO A 249 19.57 -15.33 2.38
N LEU A 250 20.67 -14.69 2.01
CA LEU A 250 20.79 -13.94 0.75
C LEU A 250 20.40 -14.80 -0.48
N LYS A 251 20.77 -16.09 -0.49
CA LYS A 251 20.40 -17.03 -1.56
C LYS A 251 18.89 -17.15 -1.72
N ARG A 252 18.14 -17.26 -0.61
CA ARG A 252 16.68 -17.35 -0.62
C ARG A 252 16.05 -16.01 -1.02
N PHE A 253 16.60 -14.91 -0.52
CA PHE A 253 16.15 -13.57 -0.86
C PHE A 253 16.33 -13.30 -2.37
N ARG A 254 17.47 -13.69 -2.95
CA ARG A 254 17.72 -13.62 -4.40
C ARG A 254 16.65 -14.36 -5.21
N GLN A 255 16.26 -15.56 -4.76
CA GLN A 255 15.18 -16.28 -5.44
C GLN A 255 13.83 -15.57 -5.35
N MET A 256 13.51 -14.97 -4.17
CA MET A 256 12.27 -14.20 -4.01
C MET A 256 12.23 -12.99 -4.96
N LEU A 257 13.37 -12.35 -5.21
CA LEU A 257 13.45 -11.21 -6.15
C LEU A 257 13.37 -11.65 -7.61
N ARG A 258 13.91 -12.82 -7.97
CA ARG A 258 13.69 -13.43 -9.29
C ARG A 258 12.21 -13.69 -9.52
N ASP A 259 11.57 -14.41 -8.60
CA ASP A 259 10.14 -14.69 -8.67
C ASP A 259 9.33 -13.39 -8.84
N LEU A 260 9.68 -12.34 -8.09
CA LEU A 260 9.00 -11.04 -8.17
C LEU A 260 9.19 -10.37 -9.55
N ALA A 261 10.39 -10.46 -10.14
CA ALA A 261 10.68 -9.96 -11.47
C ALA A 261 9.97 -10.78 -12.56
N ASP A 262 10.00 -12.11 -12.43
CA ASP A 262 9.40 -13.04 -13.43
C ASP A 262 7.87 -12.90 -13.49
N TYR A 263 7.21 -12.77 -12.35
CA TYR A 263 5.75 -12.55 -12.28
C TYR A 263 5.31 -11.14 -12.59
N ASP A 264 6.18 -10.16 -12.45
CA ASP A 264 5.96 -8.74 -12.74
C ASP A 264 4.61 -8.16 -12.26
N HIS A 265 4.19 -8.54 -11.06
CA HIS A 265 2.87 -8.23 -10.50
C HIS A 265 2.87 -7.11 -9.44
N LEU A 266 4.03 -6.49 -9.20
CA LEU A 266 4.11 -5.41 -8.21
C LEU A 266 3.32 -4.18 -8.72
N PRO A 267 2.36 -3.65 -7.96
CA PRO A 267 1.66 -2.43 -8.35
C PRO A 267 2.63 -1.26 -8.56
N ASP A 268 2.29 -0.32 -9.42
CA ASP A 268 3.04 0.90 -9.74
C ASP A 268 4.45 0.69 -10.34
N TYR A 269 5.09 -0.47 -10.14
CA TYR A 269 6.49 -0.69 -10.52
C TYR A 269 6.69 -2.00 -11.25
N ASN A 270 7.41 -1.91 -12.38
CA ASN A 270 8.04 -3.07 -12.99
C ASN A 270 9.37 -3.34 -12.27
N VAL A 271 9.65 -4.60 -11.98
CA VAL A 271 10.87 -5.02 -11.29
C VAL A 271 11.72 -5.85 -12.23
N THR A 272 12.97 -5.46 -12.41
CA THR A 272 13.96 -6.29 -13.11
C THR A 272 15.13 -6.58 -12.18
N PHE A 273 15.68 -7.79 -12.30
CA PHE A 273 16.79 -8.23 -11.48
C PHE A 273 17.95 -8.73 -12.34
N ASP A 274 19.03 -7.96 -12.34
CA ASP A 274 20.32 -8.35 -12.92
C ASP A 274 21.04 -9.28 -11.93
N THR A 275 21.16 -10.55 -12.30
CA THR A 275 21.73 -11.58 -11.43
C THR A 275 23.26 -11.60 -11.45
N GLU A 276 23.91 -10.99 -12.46
CA GLU A 276 25.36 -10.89 -12.55
C GLU A 276 25.86 -9.72 -11.70
N ALA A 277 25.20 -8.57 -11.82
CA ALA A 277 25.51 -7.39 -11.04
C ALA A 277 24.90 -7.37 -9.64
N ASP A 278 24.03 -8.34 -9.29
CA ASP A 278 23.22 -8.33 -8.07
C ASP A 278 22.45 -7.01 -7.86
N MET A 279 21.90 -6.47 -8.95
CA MET A 279 21.19 -5.19 -8.98
C MET A 279 19.70 -5.36 -9.25
N VAL A 280 18.88 -4.74 -8.44
CA VAL A 280 17.43 -4.68 -8.63
C VAL A 280 17.06 -3.29 -9.14
N THR A 281 16.30 -3.24 -10.22
CA THR A 281 15.81 -2.00 -10.82
C THR A 281 14.29 -1.96 -10.73
N PHE A 282 13.78 -0.87 -10.23
CA PHE A 282 12.35 -0.55 -10.19
C PHE A 282 12.06 0.54 -11.22
N ARG A 283 11.11 0.31 -12.13
CA ARG A 283 10.66 1.29 -13.12
C ARG A 283 9.20 1.64 -12.86
N ASN A 284 8.91 2.93 -12.88
CA ASN A 284 7.55 3.42 -12.67
C ASN A 284 6.65 3.03 -13.85
N ARG A 285 5.57 2.29 -13.60
CA ARG A 285 4.63 1.87 -14.65
C ARG A 285 3.83 3.03 -15.22
N GLY A 286 3.57 4.07 -14.45
CA GLY A 286 2.90 5.28 -14.92
C GLY A 286 3.71 5.99 -15.99
N THR A 287 5.02 6.13 -15.78
CA THR A 287 5.94 6.72 -16.76
C THR A 287 6.12 5.82 -17.98
N MET A 288 6.17 4.49 -17.77
CA MET A 288 6.26 3.53 -18.89
C MET A 288 5.04 3.57 -19.81
N LEU A 289 3.83 3.73 -19.24
CA LEU A 289 2.61 3.89 -20.04
C LEU A 289 2.63 5.19 -20.85
N ILE A 290 3.18 6.26 -20.28
CA ILE A 290 3.35 7.56 -20.96
C ILE A 290 4.37 7.45 -22.10
N THR A 291 5.48 6.74 -21.91
CA THR A 291 6.53 6.57 -22.95
C THR A 291 6.17 5.56 -24.03
N SER A 292 5.30 4.61 -23.77
CA SER A 292 4.84 3.63 -24.79
C SER A 292 3.61 4.09 -25.58
N SER A 293 2.88 5.11 -25.13
CA SER A 293 1.83 5.77 -25.91
C SER A 293 2.48 6.85 -26.80
N VAL A 294 2.71 6.49 -28.02
CA VAL A 294 3.10 7.41 -29.10
C VAL A 294 2.10 8.58 -29.10
N ASN A 295 2.61 9.81 -28.93
CA ASN A 295 1.88 11.08 -28.98
C ASN A 295 1.00 11.46 -27.78
N VAL A 296 1.51 11.37 -26.54
CA VAL A 296 0.91 12.17 -25.46
C VAL A 296 1.25 13.64 -25.68
N TRP A 297 0.22 14.48 -25.76
CA TRP A 297 0.43 15.91 -25.82
C TRP A 297 1.27 16.41 -24.63
N GLU A 298 2.51 16.89 -24.90
CA GLU A 298 3.48 17.30 -23.87
C GLU A 298 3.36 18.77 -23.48
N GLY A 299 2.41 19.50 -24.05
CA GLY A 299 2.17 20.91 -23.76
C GLY A 299 1.84 21.16 -22.30
N ARG A 300 2.12 22.36 -21.81
CA ARG A 300 1.74 22.79 -20.47
C ARG A 300 0.37 23.43 -20.48
N LEU A 301 -0.46 23.07 -19.49
CA LEU A 301 -1.65 23.83 -19.17
C LEU A 301 -1.24 25.06 -18.35
N ASP A 302 -1.93 26.17 -18.56
CA ASP A 302 -1.79 27.36 -17.73
C ASP A 302 -2.47 27.21 -16.38
N SER A 303 -2.17 28.09 -15.43
CA SER A 303 -2.75 28.06 -14.09
C SER A 303 -4.28 28.25 -14.10
N GLU A 304 -4.81 28.96 -15.08
CA GLU A 304 -6.23 29.22 -15.27
C GLU A 304 -6.98 27.93 -15.64
N ALA A 305 -6.36 27.04 -16.44
CA ALA A 305 -6.92 25.73 -16.78
C ALA A 305 -7.21 24.87 -15.54
N TYR A 306 -6.32 24.90 -14.55
CA TYR A 306 -6.53 24.15 -13.29
C TYR A 306 -7.61 24.77 -12.41
N HIS A 307 -7.72 26.09 -12.41
CA HIS A 307 -8.79 26.80 -11.69
C HIS A 307 -10.15 26.47 -12.30
N ASP A 308 -10.26 26.57 -13.61
CA ASP A 308 -11.49 26.29 -14.36
C ASP A 308 -11.85 24.79 -14.32
N GLY A 309 -10.83 23.91 -14.36
CA GLY A 309 -11.00 22.47 -14.22
C GLY A 309 -11.62 22.09 -12.87
N ARG A 310 -11.16 22.70 -11.76
CA ARG A 310 -11.77 22.50 -10.43
C ARG A 310 -13.22 22.98 -10.38
N SER A 311 -13.49 24.11 -11.02
CA SER A 311 -14.85 24.67 -11.11
C SER A 311 -15.78 23.80 -11.95
N ALA A 312 -15.26 23.18 -13.02
CA ALA A 312 -16.01 22.31 -13.93
C ALA A 312 -16.29 20.91 -13.37
N ALA A 313 -15.45 20.42 -12.46
CA ALA A 313 -15.58 19.13 -11.80
C ALA A 313 -15.40 19.25 -10.28
N PRO A 314 -16.37 19.83 -9.56
CA PRO A 314 -16.27 20.06 -8.13
C PRO A 314 -16.06 18.75 -7.35
N GLY A 315 -15.06 18.75 -6.47
CA GLY A 315 -14.70 17.59 -5.62
C GLY A 315 -13.65 16.67 -6.24
N TRP A 316 -13.44 16.70 -7.56
CA TRP A 316 -12.41 15.90 -8.22
C TRP A 316 -11.01 16.53 -8.11
N ASP A 317 -10.00 15.68 -7.95
CA ASP A 317 -8.60 16.12 -8.03
C ASP A 317 -8.27 16.52 -9.47
N VAL A 318 -7.98 17.80 -9.66
CA VAL A 318 -7.71 18.37 -10.98
C VAL A 318 -6.46 17.78 -11.64
N TYR A 319 -5.47 17.35 -10.87
CA TYR A 319 -4.26 16.70 -11.40
C TYR A 319 -4.52 15.24 -11.80
N LEU A 320 -5.43 14.57 -11.09
CA LEU A 320 -5.95 13.28 -11.55
C LEU A 320 -6.68 13.46 -12.90
N LEU A 321 -7.55 14.46 -13.00
CA LEU A 321 -8.28 14.74 -14.23
C LEU A 321 -7.35 15.11 -15.39
N GLU A 322 -6.27 15.85 -15.12
CA GLU A 322 -5.25 16.13 -16.14
C GLU A 322 -4.58 14.85 -16.64
N ARG A 323 -4.19 13.94 -15.74
CA ARG A 323 -3.58 12.67 -16.11
C ARG A 323 -4.52 11.82 -16.97
N GLU A 324 -5.76 11.69 -16.55
CA GLU A 324 -6.79 10.95 -17.29
C GLU A 324 -7.08 11.59 -18.65
N TRP A 325 -7.09 12.92 -18.71
CA TRP A 325 -7.26 13.66 -19.96
C TRP A 325 -6.07 13.45 -20.91
N ARG A 326 -4.84 13.50 -20.42
CA ARG A 326 -3.64 13.24 -21.23
C ARG A 326 -3.60 11.80 -21.74
N SER A 327 -3.98 10.84 -20.91
CA SER A 327 -4.11 9.44 -21.34
C SER A 327 -5.16 9.32 -22.45
N TRP A 328 -6.33 9.96 -22.25
CA TRP A 328 -7.39 9.94 -23.24
C TRP A 328 -6.98 10.61 -24.57
N LEU A 329 -6.21 11.69 -24.54
CA LEU A 329 -5.65 12.30 -25.75
C LEU A 329 -4.73 11.32 -26.51
N GLY A 330 -3.86 10.63 -25.78
CA GLY A 330 -2.97 9.61 -26.35
C GLY A 330 -3.73 8.43 -26.96
N ASP A 331 -4.71 7.90 -26.24
CA ASP A 331 -5.55 6.78 -26.70
C ASP A 331 -6.37 7.08 -27.95
N ASN A 332 -6.70 8.37 -28.17
CA ASN A 332 -7.49 8.82 -29.32
C ASN A 332 -6.65 9.56 -30.37
N GLU A 333 -5.32 9.64 -30.19
CA GLU A 333 -4.40 10.33 -31.10
C GLU A 333 -4.81 11.80 -31.35
N ILE A 334 -5.29 12.51 -30.30
CA ILE A 334 -5.77 13.88 -30.41
C ILE A 334 -4.69 14.86 -29.93
N GLU A 335 -4.34 15.80 -30.81
CA GLU A 335 -3.58 16.99 -30.44
C GLU A 335 -4.53 18.18 -30.27
N PRO A 336 -4.72 18.68 -29.02
CA PRO A 336 -5.73 19.71 -28.78
C PRO A 336 -5.28 21.08 -29.28
N LYS A 337 -6.00 21.67 -30.20
CA LYS A 337 -5.72 23.03 -30.73
C LYS A 337 -5.84 24.11 -29.65
N TYR A 338 -6.72 23.90 -28.64
CA TYR A 338 -6.94 24.79 -27.49
C TYR A 338 -6.91 23.98 -26.20
N PRO A 339 -5.73 23.67 -25.64
CA PRO A 339 -5.57 22.73 -24.56
C PRO A 339 -6.40 23.05 -23.31
N THR A 340 -6.37 24.30 -22.85
CA THR A 340 -7.12 24.76 -21.68
C THR A 340 -8.62 24.51 -21.83
N ARG A 341 -9.20 24.94 -22.94
CA ARG A 341 -10.65 24.74 -23.20
C ARG A 341 -11.00 23.25 -23.33
N HIS A 342 -10.12 22.49 -23.97
CA HIS A 342 -10.31 21.05 -24.15
C HIS A 342 -10.25 20.31 -22.82
N PHE A 343 -9.32 20.66 -21.95
CA PHE A 343 -9.20 20.10 -20.62
C PHE A 343 -10.42 20.43 -19.74
N VAL A 344 -10.83 21.68 -19.70
CA VAL A 344 -12.02 22.10 -18.93
C VAL A 344 -13.28 21.38 -19.41
N LYS A 345 -13.44 21.20 -20.73
CA LYS A 345 -14.55 20.42 -21.30
C LYS A 345 -14.49 18.95 -20.89
N PHE A 346 -13.30 18.36 -20.84
CA PHE A 346 -13.08 17.01 -20.35
C PHE A 346 -13.49 16.90 -18.88
N CYS A 347 -13.04 17.80 -18.01
CA CYS A 347 -13.42 17.85 -16.59
C CYS A 347 -14.95 17.92 -16.42
N LYS A 348 -15.62 18.77 -17.17
CA LYS A 348 -17.08 18.89 -17.14
C LYS A 348 -17.76 17.57 -17.56
N SER A 349 -17.35 16.98 -18.67
CA SER A 349 -17.90 15.70 -19.15
C SER A 349 -17.63 14.55 -18.18
N TRP A 350 -16.46 14.56 -17.52
CA TRP A 350 -16.11 13.59 -16.49
C TRP A 350 -17.08 13.68 -15.31
N HIS A 351 -17.31 14.90 -14.81
CA HIS A 351 -18.24 15.16 -13.72
C HIS A 351 -19.68 14.79 -14.06
N GLU A 352 -20.14 15.12 -15.29
CA GLU A 352 -21.49 14.79 -15.75
C GLU A 352 -21.72 13.27 -15.83
N LYS A 353 -20.70 12.50 -16.20
CA LYS A 353 -20.81 11.03 -16.34
C LYS A 353 -20.63 10.27 -15.02
N ARG A 354 -19.84 10.79 -14.09
CA ARG A 354 -19.44 10.08 -12.87
C ARG A 354 -19.97 10.71 -11.58
N GLY A 355 -20.61 11.89 -11.68
CA GLY A 355 -21.13 12.61 -10.54
C GLY A 355 -20.05 13.26 -9.68
N LYS A 356 -20.38 13.60 -8.44
CA LYS A 356 -19.40 14.02 -7.44
C LYS A 356 -18.61 12.78 -6.99
N PRO A 357 -17.28 12.94 -6.75
CA PRO A 357 -16.46 11.84 -6.23
C PRO A 357 -16.86 11.45 -4.82
#